data_1ac6f47580cbed4305ae8c30b65b1d7f
#
_entry.id   1ac6f47580cbed4305ae8c30b65b1d7f
#
_cell.length_a   1.000
_cell.length_b   1.000
_cell.length_c   1.000
_cell.angle_alpha   90.00
_cell.angle_beta   90.00
_cell.angle_gamma   90.00
#
_symmetry.space_group_name_H-M   'P 1'
#
loop_
_entity.id
_entity.type
_entity.pdbx_description
1 polymer ?
#
loop_
_entity_poly.entity_id
_entity_poly.type
_entity_poly.pdbx_seq_one_letter_code
_entity_poly.pdbx_strand_id
1 'polypeptide(L)'
;MSSMRPTVRGSAPGRMPTPLLRLLAVALTCISAAACGGGDGQAADPGTNAGAADDPGTPADGAKSPLIACAALAGKSVPPSSIGLPTSGATITSADLIAAAPESVGATSVTRALPEYCKIQGAILPVDPAAGPIKFQINIPTRWNEKTIQVGGGGLNGSIPANLAAIGSGGSPISGAFPPDAPYPLSSGYAMFGGDSGHQESGTVASWALNQEAWVNFGHAALKKTHDAAFAVIRDFYGSSPRTSYFMGQSQGGREAMEVAQRYPDDYDGVVATSPLIGYTAHVVHKTLLATVQTGEGWIPPAKQAAIGAEVLRQCDGLDGLIDGVIGNYRGCAARFDPLQVAQPYAAIRCQDGADTGNDCVSDRQIATLDQMHAPTRFGFDLANGWSEFPGYEVGRESAGGWLNTNPQPSQATQPALGQPGATLSYGIIKDPAFNLVNFSIAAYKDRIIEASAIIDSTNTDLSRFFARGGRLIIKAQGSDYSSNPHTMMRYFDQLVARFGKEAVDQHVRFYMLPNGDHNGGVQSLPAGTAQPQYVDLVRMSTDWVEKGIEPPDAPIVSAMAPLPPFAVNATRPMCRYPAYPRYVAGDAREAGSYRCTAP
;
A
#
# COMPACT_ATOMS: atom_id res chain seq x y z
N MET A 1 40.96 10.19 -46.24
CA MET A 1 42.19 9.35 -46.22
C MET A 1 42.17 8.53 -44.95
N SER A 2 42.15 7.24 -45.19
CA SER A 2 42.51 6.08 -44.37
C SER A 2 41.88 5.88 -42.98
N SER A 3 40.98 5.01 -43.00
CA SER A 3 40.47 3.98 -42.13
C SER A 3 41.53 3.16 -41.39
N MET A 4 41.26 2.88 -40.10
CA MET A 4 41.71 1.62 -39.48
C MET A 4 40.67 1.20 -38.42
N ARG A 5 40.04 0.05 -38.68
CA ARG A 5 39.27 -0.72 -37.70
C ARG A 5 40.19 -1.71 -37.00
N PRO A 6 40.05 -2.04 -35.73
CA PRO A 6 40.60 -3.27 -35.16
C PRO A 6 39.53 -4.38 -35.12
N THR A 7 39.94 -5.53 -35.57
CA THR A 7 39.26 -6.83 -35.56
C THR A 7 39.25 -7.43 -34.15
N VAL A 8 38.07 -7.86 -33.69
CA VAL A 8 37.89 -8.67 -32.48
C VAL A 8 37.89 -10.15 -32.88
N ARG A 9 38.82 -10.92 -32.31
CA ARG A 9 38.86 -12.39 -32.41
C ARG A 9 37.90 -12.98 -31.36
N GLY A 10 37.00 -13.86 -31.79
CA GLY A 10 36.15 -14.67 -30.94
C GLY A 10 36.94 -15.84 -30.31
N SER A 11 36.65 -16.12 -29.06
CA SER A 11 37.03 -17.35 -28.36
C SER A 11 35.78 -18.12 -27.97
N ALA A 12 35.76 -19.41 -28.31
CA ALA A 12 34.69 -20.37 -28.10
C ALA A 12 34.57 -20.79 -26.61
N PRO A 13 33.38 -21.19 -26.13
CA PRO A 13 33.17 -21.60 -24.74
C PRO A 13 33.56 -23.07 -24.53
N GLY A 14 34.34 -23.33 -23.48
CA GLY A 14 34.72 -24.66 -23.02
C GLY A 14 33.53 -25.38 -22.33
N ARG A 15 33.41 -26.67 -22.63
CA ARG A 15 32.47 -27.61 -22.00
C ARG A 15 32.96 -27.99 -20.60
N MET A 16 32.06 -27.91 -19.61
CA MET A 16 32.21 -28.55 -18.30
C MET A 16 31.56 -29.95 -18.29
N PRO A 17 32.09 -30.91 -17.54
CA PRO A 17 31.55 -32.27 -17.48
C PRO A 17 30.45 -32.41 -16.42
N THR A 18 29.45 -33.20 -16.75
CA THR A 18 28.30 -33.63 -15.90
C THR A 18 28.73 -34.69 -14.89
N PRO A 19 28.28 -34.66 -13.63
CA PRO A 19 28.37 -35.83 -12.75
C PRO A 19 27.12 -36.70 -12.81
N LEU A 20 27.33 -37.99 -12.89
CA LEU A 20 26.36 -39.07 -12.84
C LEU A 20 25.63 -39.10 -11.48
N LEU A 21 24.30 -39.13 -11.52
CA LEU A 21 23.44 -39.44 -10.37
C LEU A 21 23.16 -40.96 -10.34
N ARG A 22 23.56 -41.62 -9.25
CA ARG A 22 23.21 -43.01 -8.96
C ARG A 22 21.84 -43.03 -8.24
N LEU A 23 20.89 -43.74 -8.83
CA LEU A 23 19.63 -44.15 -8.17
C LEU A 23 19.90 -45.25 -7.13
N LEU A 24 19.42 -45.07 -5.93
CA LEU A 24 19.20 -46.11 -4.95
C LEU A 24 17.69 -46.25 -4.73
N ALA A 25 17.14 -47.39 -5.10
CA ALA A 25 15.78 -47.81 -4.79
C ALA A 25 15.79 -48.52 -3.42
N VAL A 26 14.90 -48.06 -2.51
CA VAL A 26 14.61 -48.78 -1.27
C VAL A 26 13.15 -49.19 -1.27
N ALA A 27 12.92 -50.47 -1.22
CA ALA A 27 11.60 -51.10 -1.10
C ALA A 27 11.12 -51.01 0.36
N LEU A 28 9.87 -50.61 0.56
CA LEU A 28 9.21 -50.65 1.87
C LEU A 28 8.14 -51.74 1.86
N THR A 29 8.31 -52.70 2.75
CA THR A 29 7.37 -53.79 3.03
C THR A 29 6.33 -53.33 4.07
N CYS A 30 5.05 -53.59 3.78
CA CYS A 30 3.93 -53.44 4.72
C CYS A 30 3.95 -54.55 5.77
N ILE A 31 3.69 -54.20 7.04
CA ILE A 31 3.19 -55.14 8.06
C ILE A 31 2.03 -54.47 8.80
N SER A 32 0.89 -55.08 8.69
CA SER A 32 -0.35 -54.82 9.43
C SER A 32 -0.36 -55.63 10.74
N ALA A 33 -0.76 -54.98 11.85
CA ALA A 33 -1.29 -55.72 13.00
C ALA A 33 -2.32 -54.87 13.75
N ALA A 34 -3.50 -55.44 13.91
CA ALA A 34 -4.59 -54.95 14.73
C ALA A 34 -4.48 -55.45 16.15
N ALA A 35 -4.86 -54.66 17.15
CA ALA A 35 -5.47 -55.19 18.39
C ALA A 35 -6.15 -54.05 19.19
N CYS A 36 -7.30 -54.38 19.73
CA CYS A 36 -8.25 -53.62 20.52
C CYS A 36 -7.80 -53.34 21.96
N GLY A 37 -8.44 -52.34 22.58
CA GLY A 37 -8.54 -52.23 24.03
C GLY A 37 -8.84 -50.82 24.51
N GLY A 38 -10.04 -50.60 25.05
CA GLY A 38 -10.65 -49.33 25.45
C GLY A 38 -10.13 -48.73 26.77
N GLY A 39 -10.62 -47.52 27.02
CA GLY A 39 -10.44 -46.80 28.29
C GLY A 39 -10.84 -45.34 28.15
N ASP A 40 -11.95 -44.96 28.77
CA ASP A 40 -12.55 -43.65 28.81
C ASP A 40 -11.66 -42.61 29.49
N GLY A 41 -11.57 -41.42 28.87
CA GLY A 41 -10.97 -40.26 29.51
C GLY A 41 -11.30 -39.03 28.66
N GLN A 42 -12.41 -38.34 28.97
CA GLN A 42 -12.76 -37.05 28.36
C GLN A 42 -11.73 -35.97 28.71
N ALA A 43 -10.98 -35.52 27.72
CA ALA A 43 -10.28 -34.27 27.75
C ALA A 43 -10.90 -33.38 26.65
N ALA A 44 -11.29 -32.16 27.04
CA ALA A 44 -11.96 -31.19 26.17
C ALA A 44 -11.05 -30.78 24.99
N ASP A 45 -11.57 -30.98 23.79
CA ASP A 45 -11.00 -30.57 22.51
C ASP A 45 -11.19 -29.05 22.35
N PRO A 46 -10.11 -28.23 22.12
CA PRO A 46 -10.29 -26.85 21.71
C PRO A 46 -10.74 -26.83 20.24
N GLY A 47 -12.00 -26.50 20.05
CA GLY A 47 -12.73 -26.53 18.80
C GLY A 47 -11.97 -25.96 17.60
N THR A 48 -11.65 -26.82 16.68
CA THR A 48 -11.42 -26.50 15.29
C THR A 48 -12.76 -26.12 14.67
N ASN A 49 -13.07 -24.83 14.64
CA ASN A 49 -14.09 -24.30 13.75
C ASN A 49 -13.53 -24.32 12.32
N ALA A 50 -13.44 -25.50 11.74
CA ALA A 50 -13.45 -25.67 10.31
C ALA A 50 -14.89 -25.38 9.84
N GLY A 51 -15.23 -24.12 9.69
CA GLY A 51 -16.37 -23.72 8.89
C GLY A 51 -16.17 -24.34 7.52
N ALA A 52 -17.15 -25.10 7.04
CA ALA A 52 -17.18 -25.66 5.71
C ALA A 52 -16.74 -24.57 4.73
N ALA A 53 -15.63 -24.80 4.05
CA ALA A 53 -15.22 -23.96 2.94
C ALA A 53 -16.33 -24.13 1.89
N ASP A 54 -17.08 -23.05 1.64
CA ASP A 54 -17.94 -22.96 0.48
C ASP A 54 -17.07 -23.29 -0.74
N ASP A 55 -17.47 -24.29 -1.50
CA ASP A 55 -16.81 -24.69 -2.75
C ASP A 55 -16.67 -23.44 -3.64
N PRO A 56 -15.45 -22.99 -4.00
CA PRO A 56 -15.24 -21.79 -4.79
C PRO A 56 -15.80 -21.86 -6.22
N GLY A 57 -16.41 -22.98 -6.59
CA GLY A 57 -17.07 -23.20 -7.88
C GLY A 57 -18.60 -23.10 -7.85
N THR A 58 -19.24 -23.01 -6.69
CA THR A 58 -20.71 -22.94 -6.61
C THR A 58 -21.13 -21.48 -6.54
N PRO A 59 -21.86 -20.95 -7.55
CA PRO A 59 -22.34 -19.57 -7.51
C PRO A 59 -23.32 -19.40 -6.34
N ALA A 60 -23.15 -18.33 -5.57
CA ALA A 60 -24.09 -18.01 -4.48
C ALA A 60 -25.54 -18.04 -5.00
N ASP A 61 -26.43 -18.73 -4.30
CA ASP A 61 -27.86 -18.70 -4.57
C ASP A 61 -28.32 -17.23 -4.55
N GLY A 62 -28.92 -16.74 -5.66
CA GLY A 62 -29.40 -15.37 -5.80
C GLY A 62 -28.52 -14.44 -6.66
N ALA A 63 -27.44 -14.93 -7.27
CA ALA A 63 -26.62 -14.11 -8.18
C ALA A 63 -27.44 -13.59 -9.38
N LYS A 64 -27.31 -12.30 -9.70
CA LYS A 64 -28.02 -11.68 -10.84
C LYS A 64 -27.32 -11.95 -12.14
N SER A 65 -28.14 -12.19 -13.19
CA SER A 65 -27.69 -12.29 -14.57
C SER A 65 -27.90 -10.98 -15.32
N PRO A 66 -27.09 -10.67 -16.36
CA PRO A 66 -27.26 -9.48 -17.18
C PRO A 66 -28.63 -9.43 -17.89
N LEU A 67 -29.18 -8.21 -18.01
CA LEU A 67 -30.38 -7.94 -18.81
C LEU A 67 -30.07 -7.74 -20.29
N ILE A 68 -28.85 -7.33 -20.63
CA ILE A 68 -28.38 -7.05 -21.98
C ILE A 68 -27.06 -7.75 -22.26
N ALA A 69 -26.77 -8.04 -23.51
CA ALA A 69 -25.48 -8.60 -23.90
C ALA A 69 -24.33 -7.59 -23.61
N CYS A 70 -23.16 -8.09 -23.23
CA CYS A 70 -21.97 -7.28 -22.93
C CYS A 70 -21.65 -6.32 -24.10
N ALA A 71 -21.61 -6.82 -25.34
CA ALA A 71 -21.32 -6.01 -26.54
C ALA A 71 -22.31 -4.87 -26.77
N ALA A 72 -23.52 -4.95 -26.21
CA ALA A 72 -24.53 -3.88 -26.35
C ALA A 72 -24.19 -2.62 -25.54
N LEU A 73 -23.18 -2.68 -24.66
CA LEU A 73 -22.69 -1.53 -23.91
C LEU A 73 -21.71 -0.67 -24.74
N ALA A 74 -21.00 -1.25 -25.71
CA ALA A 74 -20.04 -0.52 -26.53
C ALA A 74 -20.72 0.65 -27.29
N GLY A 75 -20.10 1.82 -27.25
CA GLY A 75 -20.63 3.04 -27.89
C GLY A 75 -21.71 3.76 -27.07
N LYS A 76 -22.21 3.20 -25.96
CA LYS A 76 -23.15 3.91 -25.10
C LYS A 76 -22.49 5.09 -24.41
N SER A 77 -23.31 6.11 -24.11
CA SER A 77 -22.90 7.30 -23.35
C SER A 77 -23.55 7.30 -21.98
N VAL A 78 -22.81 7.77 -20.97
CA VAL A 78 -23.32 8.12 -19.65
C VAL A 78 -23.50 9.64 -19.62
N PRO A 79 -24.75 10.13 -19.44
CA PRO A 79 -24.99 11.58 -19.47
C PRO A 79 -24.33 12.27 -18.28
N PRO A 80 -23.95 13.56 -18.40
CA PRO A 80 -23.37 14.35 -17.29
C PRO A 80 -24.22 14.33 -16.03
N SER A 81 -25.55 14.31 -16.18
CA SER A 81 -26.51 14.28 -15.05
C SER A 81 -26.45 12.99 -14.21
N SER A 82 -25.83 11.93 -14.71
CA SER A 82 -25.60 10.69 -13.96
C SER A 82 -24.29 10.71 -13.15
N ILE A 83 -23.50 11.77 -13.26
CA ILE A 83 -22.21 11.94 -12.60
C ILE A 83 -22.32 13.17 -11.68
N GLY A 84 -22.16 12.98 -10.39
CA GLY A 84 -22.41 14.00 -9.35
C GLY A 84 -21.40 15.15 -9.29
N LEU A 85 -20.40 15.19 -10.20
CA LEU A 85 -19.40 16.25 -10.31
C LEU A 85 -19.33 16.78 -11.76
N PRO A 86 -18.86 18.03 -11.97
CA PRO A 86 -18.77 18.62 -13.29
C PRO A 86 -17.98 17.76 -14.29
N THR A 87 -18.61 17.45 -15.44
CA THR A 87 -18.04 16.65 -16.54
C THR A 87 -18.86 16.87 -17.80
N SER A 88 -18.31 16.56 -18.97
CA SER A 88 -19.05 16.50 -20.24
C SER A 88 -19.70 15.12 -20.50
N GLY A 89 -19.77 14.26 -19.47
CA GLY A 89 -20.32 12.91 -19.53
C GLY A 89 -19.24 11.85 -19.79
N ALA A 90 -19.66 10.60 -20.05
CA ALA A 90 -18.73 9.52 -20.36
C ALA A 90 -19.19 8.73 -21.58
N THR A 91 -18.23 8.07 -22.25
CA THR A 91 -18.47 7.17 -23.39
C THR A 91 -17.82 5.82 -23.13
N ILE A 92 -18.54 4.74 -23.38
CA ILE A 92 -18.02 3.37 -23.36
C ILE A 92 -17.29 3.12 -24.68
N THR A 93 -15.98 2.89 -24.61
CA THR A 93 -15.14 2.70 -25.81
C THR A 93 -15.09 1.24 -26.27
N SER A 94 -15.18 0.29 -25.32
CA SER A 94 -15.31 -1.14 -25.63
C SER A 94 -16.08 -1.87 -24.53
N ALA A 95 -16.66 -3.02 -24.90
CA ALA A 95 -17.30 -3.95 -23.98
C ALA A 95 -17.14 -5.38 -24.51
N ASP A 96 -16.24 -6.13 -23.92
CA ASP A 96 -15.81 -7.44 -24.40
C ASP A 96 -16.18 -8.52 -23.37
N LEU A 97 -16.87 -9.57 -23.82
CA LEU A 97 -17.15 -10.72 -22.97
C LEU A 97 -15.89 -11.59 -22.89
N ILE A 98 -15.33 -11.69 -21.70
CA ILE A 98 -14.14 -12.50 -21.40
C ILE A 98 -14.62 -13.85 -20.84
N ALA A 99 -14.21 -14.92 -21.50
CA ALA A 99 -14.54 -16.26 -21.05
C ALA A 99 -13.90 -16.59 -19.70
N ALA A 100 -14.56 -17.47 -18.95
CA ALA A 100 -14.00 -18.03 -17.72
C ALA A 100 -12.63 -18.69 -17.97
N ALA A 101 -11.70 -18.50 -17.07
CA ALA A 101 -10.37 -19.10 -17.13
C ALA A 101 -10.10 -19.93 -15.86
N PRO A 102 -9.58 -21.16 -16.01
CA PRO A 102 -9.17 -21.97 -14.86
C PRO A 102 -7.95 -21.35 -14.16
N GLU A 103 -7.71 -21.80 -12.95
CA GLU A 103 -6.46 -21.48 -12.24
C GLU A 103 -5.26 -21.92 -13.07
N SER A 104 -4.24 -21.10 -13.11
CA SER A 104 -2.97 -21.41 -13.76
C SER A 104 -1.79 -21.15 -12.84
N VAL A 105 -0.88 -22.13 -12.77
CA VAL A 105 0.32 -22.10 -11.94
C VAL A 105 1.51 -21.80 -12.83
N GLY A 106 2.12 -20.61 -12.65
CA GLY A 106 3.37 -20.22 -13.30
C GLY A 106 4.60 -20.66 -12.49
N ALA A 107 5.78 -20.25 -12.93
CA ALA A 107 7.04 -20.58 -12.26
C ALA A 107 7.19 -19.90 -10.88
N THR A 108 6.62 -18.72 -10.70
CA THR A 108 6.82 -17.87 -9.51
C THR A 108 5.51 -17.35 -8.90
N SER A 109 4.38 -17.56 -9.56
CA SER A 109 3.08 -17.04 -9.13
C SER A 109 1.93 -17.89 -9.63
N VAL A 110 0.78 -17.74 -9.00
CA VAL A 110 -0.48 -18.37 -9.40
C VAL A 110 -1.44 -17.28 -9.84
N THR A 111 -2.14 -17.51 -10.94
CA THR A 111 -3.35 -16.77 -11.30
C THR A 111 -4.54 -17.65 -10.93
N ARG A 112 -5.33 -17.21 -9.97
CA ARG A 112 -6.54 -17.91 -9.52
C ARG A 112 -7.57 -17.95 -10.64
N ALA A 113 -8.49 -18.90 -10.59
CA ALA A 113 -9.57 -18.99 -11.56
C ALA A 113 -10.35 -17.68 -11.69
N LEU A 114 -10.73 -17.33 -12.91
CA LEU A 114 -11.56 -16.17 -13.22
C LEU A 114 -12.92 -16.61 -13.75
N PRO A 115 -14.03 -15.98 -13.37
CA PRO A 115 -15.34 -16.26 -13.94
C PRO A 115 -15.45 -15.69 -15.34
N GLU A 116 -16.51 -16.02 -16.06
CA GLU A 116 -16.91 -15.22 -17.22
C GLU A 116 -17.35 -13.84 -16.79
N TYR A 117 -16.88 -12.79 -17.48
CA TYR A 117 -17.18 -11.39 -17.13
C TYR A 117 -17.17 -10.47 -18.35
N CYS A 118 -17.94 -9.39 -18.27
CA CYS A 118 -17.89 -8.30 -19.24
C CYS A 118 -16.80 -7.31 -18.83
N LYS A 119 -15.76 -7.16 -19.67
CA LYS A 119 -14.73 -6.13 -19.54
C LYS A 119 -15.14 -4.90 -20.33
N ILE A 120 -15.40 -3.82 -19.61
CA ILE A 120 -15.87 -2.55 -20.16
C ILE A 120 -14.77 -1.51 -20.00
N GLN A 121 -14.45 -0.78 -21.04
CA GLN A 121 -13.55 0.36 -20.99
C GLN A 121 -14.27 1.62 -21.46
N GLY A 122 -13.91 2.76 -20.87
CA GLY A 122 -14.54 4.02 -21.21
C GLY A 122 -13.70 5.22 -20.82
N ALA A 123 -14.22 6.40 -21.15
CA ALA A 123 -13.60 7.67 -20.83
C ALA A 123 -14.66 8.67 -20.35
N ILE A 124 -14.40 9.32 -19.22
CA ILE A 124 -15.18 10.45 -18.72
C ILE A 124 -14.53 11.72 -19.26
N LEU A 125 -15.31 12.53 -19.96
CA LEU A 125 -14.82 13.72 -20.64
C LEU A 125 -14.74 14.91 -19.69
N PRO A 126 -13.64 15.68 -19.71
CA PRO A 126 -13.48 16.86 -18.87
C PRO A 126 -14.43 17.99 -19.29
N VAL A 127 -14.57 18.99 -18.43
CA VAL A 127 -15.21 20.27 -18.76
C VAL A 127 -14.22 21.18 -19.47
N ASP A 128 -12.99 21.25 -18.96
CA ASP A 128 -11.90 21.97 -19.62
C ASP A 128 -11.32 21.10 -20.76
N PRO A 129 -11.45 21.52 -22.04
CA PRO A 129 -10.94 20.74 -23.17
C PRO A 129 -9.41 20.56 -23.18
N ALA A 130 -8.67 21.33 -22.36
CA ALA A 130 -7.23 21.16 -22.18
C ALA A 130 -6.87 20.08 -21.14
N ALA A 131 -7.83 19.63 -20.32
CA ALA A 131 -7.63 18.51 -19.41
C ALA A 131 -7.73 17.16 -20.13
N GLY A 132 -6.99 16.16 -19.66
CA GLY A 132 -7.13 14.78 -20.10
C GLY A 132 -8.46 14.17 -19.65
N PRO A 133 -9.03 13.20 -20.41
CA PRO A 133 -10.17 12.42 -19.95
C PRO A 133 -9.76 11.49 -18.80
N ILE A 134 -10.71 11.12 -17.94
CA ILE A 134 -10.52 10.03 -16.99
C ILE A 134 -10.84 8.72 -17.72
N LYS A 135 -9.84 7.90 -18.00
CA LYS A 135 -10.05 6.54 -18.49
C LYS A 135 -10.41 5.61 -17.36
N PHE A 136 -11.36 4.73 -17.59
CA PHE A 136 -11.79 3.75 -16.59
C PHE A 136 -12.00 2.37 -17.19
N GLN A 137 -11.96 1.37 -16.34
CA GLN A 137 -12.34 -0.01 -16.65
C GLN A 137 -13.30 -0.53 -15.59
N ILE A 138 -14.30 -1.31 -16.05
CA ILE A 138 -15.22 -2.05 -15.19
C ILE A 138 -15.19 -3.51 -15.63
N ASN A 139 -14.98 -4.43 -14.68
CA ASN A 139 -15.10 -5.86 -14.87
C ASN A 139 -16.35 -6.34 -14.15
N ILE A 140 -17.36 -6.79 -14.87
CA ILE A 140 -18.65 -7.18 -14.32
C ILE A 140 -18.85 -8.68 -14.56
N PRO A 141 -18.88 -9.54 -13.51
CA PRO A 141 -19.08 -10.97 -13.68
C PRO A 141 -20.49 -11.26 -14.23
N THR A 142 -20.66 -12.26 -15.08
CA THR A 142 -22.01 -12.65 -15.59
C THR A 142 -22.93 -13.22 -14.52
N ARG A 143 -22.37 -13.52 -13.33
CA ARG A 143 -23.11 -13.88 -12.11
C ARG A 143 -22.71 -12.93 -10.99
N TRP A 144 -23.46 -11.86 -10.84
CA TRP A 144 -23.16 -10.78 -9.92
C TRP A 144 -23.83 -10.94 -8.54
N ASN A 145 -23.08 -10.72 -7.47
CA ASN A 145 -23.54 -10.78 -6.09
C ASN A 145 -24.12 -9.46 -5.55
N GLU A 146 -24.42 -8.48 -6.42
CA GLU A 146 -24.90 -7.12 -6.11
C GLU A 146 -23.90 -6.24 -5.34
N LYS A 147 -22.62 -6.58 -5.36
CA LYS A 147 -21.57 -5.85 -4.67
C LYS A 147 -20.53 -5.30 -5.64
N THR A 148 -19.87 -4.23 -5.22
CA THR A 148 -18.82 -3.60 -6.01
C THR A 148 -17.58 -3.35 -5.18
N ILE A 149 -16.42 -3.36 -5.85
CA ILE A 149 -15.17 -2.85 -5.29
C ILE A 149 -14.57 -1.86 -6.28
N GLN A 150 -14.45 -0.61 -5.88
CA GLN A 150 -13.58 0.35 -6.57
C GLN A 150 -12.16 0.21 -6.05
N VAL A 151 -11.21 0.15 -6.97
CA VAL A 151 -9.80 -0.01 -6.65
C VAL A 151 -9.06 1.28 -6.94
N GLY A 152 -8.31 1.75 -5.94
CA GLY A 152 -7.45 2.93 -6.06
C GLY A 152 -6.20 2.65 -6.90
N GLY A 153 -5.59 3.70 -7.39
CA GLY A 153 -4.37 3.64 -8.20
C GLY A 153 -3.08 3.63 -7.39
N GLY A 154 -1.98 3.99 -8.02
CA GLY A 154 -0.66 4.03 -7.39
C GLY A 154 0.24 5.14 -7.93
N GLY A 155 1.20 5.60 -7.15
CA GLY A 155 2.14 6.64 -7.52
C GLY A 155 1.45 7.96 -7.86
N LEU A 156 1.71 8.50 -9.04
CA LEU A 156 0.97 9.64 -9.59
C LEU A 156 -0.23 9.19 -10.46
N ASN A 157 -0.67 7.95 -10.38
CA ASN A 157 -1.67 7.30 -11.23
C ASN A 157 -1.30 7.38 -12.73
N GLY A 158 -2.18 7.85 -13.61
CA GLY A 158 -1.92 7.91 -15.07
C GLY A 158 -2.20 6.59 -15.79
N SER A 159 -2.64 5.58 -15.07
CA SER A 159 -3.05 4.28 -15.57
C SER A 159 -4.20 3.71 -14.74
N ILE A 160 -5.06 2.96 -15.38
CA ILE A 160 -6.07 2.14 -14.70
C ILE A 160 -5.33 1.10 -13.83
N PRO A 161 -5.80 0.82 -12.59
CA PRO A 161 -5.17 -0.16 -11.73
C PRO A 161 -4.90 -1.48 -12.46
N ALA A 162 -3.64 -1.95 -12.38
CA ALA A 162 -3.22 -3.18 -13.03
C ALA A 162 -3.99 -4.39 -12.48
N ASN A 163 -4.21 -5.39 -13.34
CA ASN A 163 -4.84 -6.66 -12.96
C ASN A 163 -6.17 -6.52 -12.22
N LEU A 164 -7.02 -5.57 -12.63
CA LEU A 164 -8.31 -5.31 -11.99
C LEU A 164 -9.23 -6.55 -11.91
N ALA A 165 -9.03 -7.55 -12.76
CA ALA A 165 -9.72 -8.83 -12.68
C ALA A 165 -9.04 -9.81 -11.70
N ALA A 166 -7.74 -9.69 -11.51
CA ALA A 166 -6.89 -10.62 -10.76
C ALA A 166 -6.15 -9.90 -9.61
N ILE A 167 -6.86 -9.12 -8.83
CA ILE A 167 -6.33 -8.43 -7.65
C ILE A 167 -5.75 -9.44 -6.67
N GLY A 168 -4.53 -9.19 -6.22
CA GLY A 168 -3.77 -10.09 -5.34
C GLY A 168 -2.63 -10.81 -6.04
N SER A 169 -2.59 -10.88 -7.38
CA SER A 169 -1.40 -11.32 -8.12
C SER A 169 -0.30 -10.24 -8.09
N GLY A 170 0.93 -10.63 -8.41
CA GLY A 170 2.10 -9.75 -8.33
C GLY A 170 1.88 -8.37 -8.97
N GLY A 171 2.22 -7.30 -8.24
CA GLY A 171 1.96 -5.92 -8.64
C GLY A 171 0.55 -5.40 -8.34
N SER A 172 -0.21 -6.12 -7.53
CA SER A 172 -1.53 -5.71 -7.09
C SER A 172 -1.50 -4.42 -6.27
N PRO A 173 -2.45 -3.50 -6.50
CA PRO A 173 -2.59 -2.27 -5.71
C PRO A 173 -3.05 -2.49 -4.26
N ILE A 174 -3.22 -3.73 -3.81
CA ILE A 174 -3.55 -4.10 -2.43
C ILE A 174 -2.59 -5.19 -1.89
N SER A 175 -1.32 -5.12 -2.25
CA SER A 175 -0.28 -6.06 -1.80
C SER A 175 -0.31 -6.29 -0.28
N GLY A 176 -0.17 -7.56 0.14
CA GLY A 176 -0.21 -7.94 1.56
C GLY A 176 -1.57 -7.82 2.23
N ALA A 177 -2.59 -7.28 1.56
CA ALA A 177 -3.97 -7.24 2.05
C ALA A 177 -4.82 -8.39 1.51
N PHE A 178 -4.21 -9.31 0.78
CA PHE A 178 -4.89 -10.43 0.14
C PHE A 178 -3.96 -11.65 0.07
N PRO A 179 -4.33 -12.79 0.68
CA PRO A 179 -3.51 -14.00 0.66
C PRO A 179 -3.45 -14.63 -0.74
N PRO A 180 -2.34 -15.26 -1.12
CA PRO A 180 -2.18 -15.84 -2.46
C PRO A 180 -3.09 -17.05 -2.74
N ASP A 181 -3.64 -17.67 -1.71
CA ASP A 181 -4.59 -18.79 -1.78
C ASP A 181 -6.07 -18.35 -1.82
N ALA A 182 -6.36 -17.07 -1.57
CA ALA A 182 -7.73 -16.57 -1.59
C ALA A 182 -8.28 -16.43 -3.03
N PRO A 183 -9.58 -16.68 -3.27
CA PRO A 183 -10.22 -16.42 -4.56
C PRO A 183 -10.29 -14.93 -4.84
N TYR A 184 -10.10 -14.51 -6.09
CA TYR A 184 -10.24 -13.10 -6.43
C TYR A 184 -11.66 -12.57 -6.18
N PRO A 185 -11.83 -11.29 -5.80
CA PRO A 185 -13.17 -10.74 -5.58
C PRO A 185 -14.09 -10.86 -6.80
N LEU A 186 -13.56 -10.73 -8.01
CA LEU A 186 -14.32 -10.95 -9.24
C LEU A 186 -14.88 -12.38 -9.31
N SER A 187 -14.09 -13.38 -8.89
CA SER A 187 -14.51 -14.79 -8.82
C SER A 187 -15.58 -15.03 -7.75
N SER A 188 -15.57 -14.21 -6.71
CA SER A 188 -16.60 -14.18 -5.68
C SER A 188 -17.84 -13.36 -6.07
N GLY A 189 -17.94 -12.92 -7.33
CA GLY A 189 -19.10 -12.24 -7.89
C GLY A 189 -19.12 -10.73 -7.73
N TYR A 190 -18.05 -10.09 -7.27
CA TYR A 190 -17.98 -8.62 -7.18
C TYR A 190 -17.79 -7.99 -8.56
N ALA A 191 -18.48 -6.90 -8.85
CA ALA A 191 -18.11 -6.02 -9.94
C ALA A 191 -16.91 -5.15 -9.50
N MET A 192 -15.84 -5.15 -10.31
CA MET A 192 -14.58 -4.49 -9.99
C MET A 192 -14.35 -3.33 -10.94
N PHE A 193 -13.98 -2.15 -10.46
CA PHE A 193 -13.69 -1.01 -11.32
C PHE A 193 -12.63 -0.06 -10.76
N GLY A 194 -12.04 0.75 -11.65
CA GLY A 194 -11.07 1.78 -11.30
C GLY A 194 -10.77 2.70 -12.48
N GLY A 195 -10.14 3.82 -12.21
CA GLY A 195 -9.78 4.84 -13.19
C GLY A 195 -8.30 5.25 -13.11
N ASP A 196 -7.86 6.08 -14.06
CA ASP A 196 -6.48 6.54 -14.19
C ASP A 196 -6.21 7.92 -13.58
N SER A 197 -7.17 8.47 -12.82
CA SER A 197 -7.12 9.78 -12.16
C SER A 197 -7.20 11.00 -13.09
N GLY A 198 -7.47 10.82 -14.38
CA GLY A 198 -7.72 11.91 -15.33
C GLY A 198 -6.51 12.40 -16.10
N HIS A 199 -5.50 11.58 -16.25
CA HIS A 199 -4.37 11.78 -17.14
C HIS A 199 -3.76 10.43 -17.55
N GLN A 200 -2.88 10.42 -18.56
CA GLN A 200 -2.26 9.19 -19.07
C GLN A 200 -0.72 9.23 -19.02
N GLU A 201 -0.16 10.22 -18.36
CA GLU A 201 1.27 10.27 -18.09
C GLU A 201 1.63 9.33 -16.93
N SER A 202 2.81 8.76 -16.93
CA SER A 202 3.25 7.77 -15.94
C SER A 202 4.62 8.12 -15.35
N GLY A 203 4.95 7.46 -14.26
CA GLY A 203 6.26 7.59 -13.62
C GLY A 203 6.43 8.92 -12.89
N THR A 204 7.43 9.70 -13.28
CA THR A 204 7.76 11.01 -12.69
C THR A 204 7.31 12.19 -13.56
N VAL A 205 6.58 11.94 -14.64
CA VAL A 205 6.01 12.99 -15.48
C VAL A 205 4.75 13.51 -14.83
N ALA A 206 4.66 14.81 -14.63
CA ALA A 206 3.55 15.47 -13.94
C ALA A 206 3.07 16.74 -14.65
N SER A 207 3.29 16.85 -15.99
CA SER A 207 2.91 18.05 -16.76
C SER A 207 1.39 18.29 -16.76
N TRP A 208 0.59 17.24 -16.62
CA TRP A 208 -0.86 17.27 -16.44
C TRP A 208 -1.29 18.10 -15.22
N ALA A 209 -0.47 18.11 -14.16
CA ALA A 209 -0.77 18.84 -12.93
C ALA A 209 -0.74 20.37 -13.10
N LEU A 210 -0.24 20.91 -14.22
CA LEU A 210 -0.37 22.33 -14.57
C LEU A 210 -1.83 22.70 -14.86
N ASN A 211 -2.63 21.77 -15.39
CA ASN A 211 -4.06 21.95 -15.61
C ASN A 211 -4.83 21.78 -14.30
N GLN A 212 -5.70 22.75 -13.97
CA GLN A 212 -6.39 22.77 -12.68
C GLN A 212 -7.45 21.65 -12.57
N GLU A 213 -8.19 21.34 -13.64
CA GLU A 213 -9.17 20.24 -13.60
C GLU A 213 -8.47 18.88 -13.45
N ALA A 214 -7.36 18.64 -14.16
CA ALA A 214 -6.57 17.44 -14.03
C ALA A 214 -5.97 17.31 -12.61
N TRP A 215 -5.51 18.42 -12.00
CA TRP A 215 -5.01 18.45 -10.63
C TRP A 215 -6.10 18.09 -9.60
N VAL A 216 -7.31 18.64 -9.75
CA VAL A 216 -8.46 18.32 -8.91
C VAL A 216 -8.94 16.87 -9.14
N ASN A 217 -8.90 16.37 -10.38
CA ASN A 217 -9.22 14.98 -10.69
C ASN A 217 -8.26 14.03 -9.97
N PHE A 218 -6.95 14.26 -10.05
CA PHE A 218 -5.95 13.48 -9.33
C PHE A 218 -6.13 13.59 -7.80
N GLY A 219 -6.45 14.78 -7.30
CA GLY A 219 -6.70 15.02 -5.89
C GLY A 219 -7.85 14.18 -5.34
N HIS A 220 -9.00 14.22 -5.99
CA HIS A 220 -10.19 13.53 -5.49
C HIS A 220 -11.32 13.31 -6.52
N ALA A 221 -11.50 14.23 -7.50
CA ALA A 221 -12.74 14.25 -8.26
C ALA A 221 -12.87 13.04 -9.21
N ALA A 222 -11.76 12.49 -9.71
CA ALA A 222 -11.79 11.30 -10.56
C ALA A 222 -12.39 10.08 -9.84
N LEU A 223 -12.22 9.98 -8.52
CA LEU A 223 -12.78 8.88 -7.71
C LEU A 223 -14.31 8.84 -7.81
N LYS A 224 -14.94 9.98 -7.51
CA LYS A 224 -16.40 10.14 -7.57
C LYS A 224 -16.93 10.02 -9.00
N LYS A 225 -16.28 10.66 -9.97
CA LYS A 225 -16.69 10.60 -11.37
C LYS A 225 -16.65 9.15 -11.89
N THR A 226 -15.59 8.39 -11.56
CA THR A 226 -15.46 6.97 -11.94
C THR A 226 -16.52 6.11 -11.25
N HIS A 227 -16.77 6.32 -9.94
CA HIS A 227 -17.83 5.64 -9.20
C HIS A 227 -19.19 5.80 -9.89
N ASP A 228 -19.60 7.04 -10.14
CA ASP A 228 -20.92 7.32 -10.69
C ASP A 228 -21.10 6.79 -12.12
N ALA A 229 -20.05 6.91 -12.94
CA ALA A 229 -20.05 6.32 -14.29
C ALA A 229 -20.17 4.79 -14.24
N ALA A 230 -19.42 4.13 -13.33
CA ALA A 230 -19.49 2.69 -13.16
C ALA A 230 -20.89 2.25 -12.68
N PHE A 231 -21.48 2.96 -11.72
CA PHE A 231 -22.83 2.66 -11.20
C PHE A 231 -23.92 2.84 -12.28
N ALA A 232 -23.79 3.84 -13.15
CA ALA A 232 -24.70 4.00 -14.29
C ALA A 232 -24.61 2.80 -15.25
N VAL A 233 -23.39 2.36 -15.58
CA VAL A 233 -23.14 1.20 -16.46
C VAL A 233 -23.64 -0.11 -15.82
N ILE A 234 -23.37 -0.34 -14.53
CA ILE A 234 -23.84 -1.53 -13.80
C ILE A 234 -25.36 -1.58 -13.78
N ARG A 235 -26.02 -0.44 -13.54
CA ARG A 235 -27.48 -0.35 -13.57
C ARG A 235 -28.06 -0.62 -14.95
N ASP A 236 -27.43 -0.14 -16.02
CA ASP A 236 -27.84 -0.45 -17.38
C ASP A 236 -27.67 -1.94 -17.71
N PHE A 237 -26.63 -2.57 -17.18
CA PHE A 237 -26.32 -3.97 -17.45
C PHE A 237 -27.22 -4.95 -16.68
N TYR A 238 -27.50 -4.68 -15.40
CA TYR A 238 -28.27 -5.59 -14.53
C TYR A 238 -29.70 -5.11 -14.22
N GLY A 239 -30.05 -3.87 -14.57
CA GLY A 239 -31.35 -3.27 -14.21
C GLY A 239 -31.47 -2.87 -12.74
N SER A 240 -30.38 -2.92 -11.97
CA SER A 240 -30.38 -2.54 -10.55
C SER A 240 -29.02 -1.96 -10.12
N SER A 241 -29.06 -1.09 -9.11
CA SER A 241 -27.86 -0.56 -8.48
C SER A 241 -27.21 -1.59 -7.56
N PRO A 242 -25.91 -1.46 -7.29
CA PRO A 242 -25.23 -2.23 -6.24
C PRO A 242 -25.92 -2.05 -4.88
N ARG A 243 -25.94 -3.12 -4.10
CA ARG A 243 -26.48 -3.10 -2.73
C ARG A 243 -25.41 -2.69 -1.73
N THR A 244 -24.16 -3.09 -1.96
CA THR A 244 -23.02 -2.79 -1.09
C THR A 244 -21.82 -2.38 -1.94
N SER A 245 -21.14 -1.34 -1.53
CA SER A 245 -20.00 -0.78 -2.24
C SER A 245 -18.78 -0.67 -1.34
N TYR A 246 -17.62 -1.08 -1.88
CA TYR A 246 -16.34 -1.03 -1.19
C TYR A 246 -15.34 -0.18 -1.98
N PHE A 247 -14.41 0.44 -1.25
CA PHE A 247 -13.21 1.03 -1.84
C PHE A 247 -11.97 0.39 -1.22
N MET A 248 -10.99 0.02 -2.05
CA MET A 248 -9.74 -0.58 -1.58
C MET A 248 -8.55 0.01 -2.32
N GLY A 249 -7.49 0.34 -1.57
CA GLY A 249 -6.29 0.84 -2.21
C GLY A 249 -5.08 0.87 -1.30
N GLN A 250 -3.91 0.96 -1.94
CA GLN A 250 -2.60 1.03 -1.29
C GLN A 250 -1.86 2.28 -1.75
N SER A 251 -0.98 2.84 -0.89
CA SER A 251 -0.13 3.97 -1.28
C SER A 251 -0.97 5.20 -1.66
N GLN A 252 -0.83 5.69 -2.89
CA GLN A 252 -1.74 6.69 -3.46
C GLN A 252 -3.20 6.20 -3.42
N GLY A 253 -3.45 4.93 -3.78
CA GLY A 253 -4.78 4.32 -3.65
C GLY A 253 -5.26 4.24 -2.20
N GLY A 254 -4.35 4.08 -1.23
CA GLY A 254 -4.64 4.19 0.19
C GLY A 254 -5.04 5.62 0.60
N ARG A 255 -4.38 6.65 0.04
CA ARG A 255 -4.81 8.05 0.17
C ARG A 255 -6.22 8.24 -0.42
N GLU A 256 -6.45 7.70 -1.62
CA GLU A 256 -7.75 7.73 -2.28
C GLU A 256 -8.84 7.04 -1.44
N ALA A 257 -8.53 5.92 -0.78
CA ALA A 257 -9.42 5.24 0.16
C ALA A 257 -9.79 6.15 1.35
N MET A 258 -8.82 6.85 1.92
CA MET A 258 -9.10 7.84 2.97
C MET A 258 -9.90 9.02 2.44
N GLU A 259 -9.62 9.45 1.21
CA GLU A 259 -10.31 10.56 0.56
C GLU A 259 -11.79 10.27 0.34
N VAL A 260 -12.14 9.07 -0.11
CA VAL A 260 -13.56 8.73 -0.34
C VAL A 260 -14.35 8.64 0.97
N ALA A 261 -13.74 8.14 2.05
CA ALA A 261 -14.40 8.13 3.36
C ALA A 261 -14.67 9.55 3.90
N GLN A 262 -13.80 10.52 3.54
CA GLN A 262 -13.88 11.91 3.98
C GLN A 262 -14.80 12.76 3.10
N ARG A 263 -14.66 12.70 1.76
CA ARG A 263 -15.38 13.58 0.83
C ARG A 263 -16.62 12.97 0.22
N TYR A 264 -16.66 11.64 0.06
CA TYR A 264 -17.75 10.91 -0.58
C TYR A 264 -18.32 9.82 0.34
N PRO A 265 -18.63 10.16 1.60
CA PRO A 265 -19.01 9.18 2.61
C PRO A 265 -20.28 8.39 2.29
N ASP A 266 -21.11 8.88 1.37
CA ASP A 266 -22.37 8.19 0.99
C ASP A 266 -22.17 7.10 -0.05
N ASP A 267 -21.00 7.04 -0.68
CA ASP A 267 -20.76 6.16 -1.84
C ASP A 267 -20.25 4.77 -1.44
N TYR A 268 -19.72 4.60 -0.20
CA TYR A 268 -19.07 3.35 0.21
C TYR A 268 -19.48 2.91 1.61
N ASP A 269 -19.77 1.62 1.75
CA ASP A 269 -20.10 0.97 3.02
C ASP A 269 -18.86 0.49 3.76
N GLY A 270 -17.86 0.02 3.00
CA GLY A 270 -16.58 -0.45 3.53
C GLY A 270 -15.39 0.16 2.78
N VAL A 271 -14.38 0.57 3.53
CA VAL A 271 -13.14 1.17 3.00
C VAL A 271 -11.93 0.46 3.58
N VAL A 272 -10.99 0.06 2.71
CA VAL A 272 -9.70 -0.53 3.12
C VAL A 272 -8.57 0.34 2.58
N ALA A 273 -7.80 0.93 3.48
CA ALA A 273 -6.65 1.77 3.18
C ALA A 273 -5.36 1.09 3.65
N THR A 274 -4.48 0.71 2.74
CA THR A 274 -3.18 0.12 3.07
C THR A 274 -2.06 1.08 2.72
N SER A 275 -1.09 1.25 3.61
CA SER A 275 0.04 2.19 3.45
C SER A 275 -0.40 3.57 2.90
N PRO A 276 -1.41 4.23 3.48
CA PRO A 276 -2.01 5.42 2.89
C PRO A 276 -1.13 6.66 3.02
N LEU A 277 -0.90 7.39 1.92
CA LEU A 277 -0.10 8.63 1.88
C LEU A 277 -0.99 9.86 2.12
N ILE A 278 -1.55 10.02 3.31
CA ILE A 278 -2.61 11.00 3.59
C ILE A 278 -2.16 12.46 3.61
N GLY A 279 -1.02 12.77 4.21
CA GLY A 279 -0.43 14.12 4.24
C GLY A 279 0.49 14.34 3.05
N TYR A 280 -0.05 14.25 1.83
CA TYR A 280 0.74 14.24 0.60
C TYR A 280 1.57 15.52 0.42
N THR A 281 0.95 16.69 0.62
CA THR A 281 1.64 17.99 0.50
C THR A 281 2.77 18.11 1.52
N ALA A 282 2.49 17.73 2.77
CA ALA A 282 3.49 17.77 3.84
C ALA A 282 4.67 16.83 3.56
N HIS A 283 4.38 15.62 3.03
CA HIS A 283 5.39 14.66 2.57
C HIS A 283 6.28 15.24 1.46
N VAL A 284 5.69 15.84 0.43
CA VAL A 284 6.42 16.44 -0.69
C VAL A 284 7.36 17.56 -0.20
N VAL A 285 6.88 18.43 0.68
CA VAL A 285 7.68 19.50 1.28
C VAL A 285 8.84 18.94 2.10
N HIS A 286 8.57 17.99 2.99
CA HIS A 286 9.61 17.37 3.82
C HIS A 286 10.68 16.67 2.97
N LYS A 287 10.27 15.88 1.97
CA LYS A 287 11.21 15.19 1.04
C LYS A 287 12.08 16.19 0.28
N THR A 288 11.53 17.35 -0.11
CA THR A 288 12.29 18.40 -0.79
C THR A 288 13.35 19.00 0.13
N LEU A 289 12.99 19.32 1.36
CA LEU A 289 13.95 19.84 2.36
C LEU A 289 15.02 18.80 2.70
N LEU A 290 14.62 17.55 2.90
CA LEU A 290 15.55 16.45 3.17
C LEU A 290 16.55 16.25 2.01
N ALA A 291 16.09 16.38 0.77
CA ALA A 291 16.98 16.28 -0.39
C ALA A 291 18.00 17.40 -0.46
N THR A 292 17.65 18.62 0.00
CA THR A 292 18.59 19.75 0.05
C THR A 292 19.70 19.53 1.08
N VAL A 293 19.41 18.98 2.25
CA VAL A 293 20.44 18.71 3.27
C VAL A 293 21.33 17.51 2.92
N GLN A 294 20.87 16.62 2.05
CA GLN A 294 21.65 15.51 1.51
C GLN A 294 22.64 15.93 0.40
N THR A 295 22.82 17.21 0.15
CA THR A 295 23.86 17.69 -0.76
C THR A 295 25.19 17.89 -0.03
N GLY A 296 26.33 17.73 -0.73
CA GLY A 296 27.66 17.95 -0.14
C GLY A 296 27.95 17.04 1.07
N GLU A 297 28.39 17.61 2.17
CA GLU A 297 28.83 16.89 3.38
C GLU A 297 27.69 16.19 4.14
N GLY A 298 26.44 16.56 3.88
CA GLY A 298 25.27 15.91 4.47
C GLY A 298 24.86 14.61 3.78
N TRP A 299 25.47 14.28 2.61
CA TRP A 299 25.17 13.06 1.90
C TRP A 299 25.66 11.82 2.67
N ILE A 300 24.79 10.81 2.77
CA ILE A 300 25.09 9.56 3.46
C ILE A 300 25.27 8.44 2.43
N PRO A 301 26.51 7.98 2.18
CA PRO A 301 26.78 6.91 1.21
C PRO A 301 26.19 5.56 1.67
N PRO A 302 25.91 4.62 0.74
CA PRO A 302 25.31 3.32 1.05
C PRO A 302 26.03 2.52 2.13
N ALA A 303 27.37 2.59 2.19
CA ALA A 303 28.14 1.92 3.24
C ALA A 303 27.79 2.43 4.65
N LYS A 304 27.62 3.74 4.80
CA LYS A 304 27.22 4.35 6.06
C LYS A 304 25.77 4.09 6.41
N GLN A 305 24.88 3.99 5.42
CA GLN A 305 23.48 3.61 5.65
C GLN A 305 23.39 2.21 6.30
N ALA A 306 24.26 1.28 5.90
CA ALA A 306 24.34 -0.03 6.53
C ALA A 306 24.77 0.05 8.00
N ALA A 307 25.77 0.90 8.32
CA ALA A 307 26.23 1.12 9.68
C ALA A 307 25.15 1.78 10.56
N ILE A 308 24.42 2.75 10.02
CA ILE A 308 23.28 3.40 10.70
C ILE A 308 22.20 2.37 11.01
N GLY A 309 21.78 1.56 10.00
CA GLY A 309 20.78 0.52 10.20
C GLY A 309 21.20 -0.53 11.23
N ALA A 310 22.48 -0.91 11.28
CA ALA A 310 23.02 -1.81 12.28
C ALA A 310 22.96 -1.19 13.69
N GLU A 311 23.25 0.10 13.83
CA GLU A 311 23.15 0.80 15.11
C GLU A 311 21.71 0.91 15.60
N VAL A 312 20.77 1.20 14.69
CA VAL A 312 19.34 1.22 15.03
C VAL A 312 18.88 -0.16 15.51
N LEU A 313 19.21 -1.23 14.80
CA LEU A 313 18.90 -2.60 15.24
C LEU A 313 19.53 -2.91 16.61
N ARG A 314 20.80 -2.55 16.81
CA ARG A 314 21.48 -2.77 18.08
C ARG A 314 20.73 -2.14 19.28
N GLN A 315 20.11 -0.99 19.09
CA GLN A 315 19.36 -0.30 20.13
C GLN A 315 17.90 -0.77 20.25
N CYS A 316 17.30 -1.22 19.16
CA CYS A 316 15.86 -1.38 19.08
C CYS A 316 15.36 -2.83 18.97
N ASP A 317 16.13 -3.74 18.33
CA ASP A 317 15.68 -5.08 17.98
C ASP A 317 15.14 -5.86 19.22
N GLY A 318 15.87 -5.84 20.33
CA GLY A 318 15.44 -6.53 21.55
C GLY A 318 14.31 -5.87 22.35
N LEU A 319 13.75 -4.73 21.91
CA LEU A 319 12.71 -4.00 22.67
C LEU A 319 11.36 -4.71 22.68
N ASP A 320 11.11 -5.60 21.75
CA ASP A 320 9.90 -6.41 21.72
C ASP A 320 10.08 -7.81 22.34
N GLY A 321 11.27 -8.10 22.89
CA GLY A 321 11.60 -9.35 23.56
C GLY A 321 12.29 -10.39 22.67
N LEU A 322 12.58 -10.09 21.40
CA LEU A 322 13.25 -10.97 20.45
C LEU A 322 14.35 -10.20 19.70
N ILE A 323 15.45 -10.87 19.36
CA ILE A 323 16.51 -10.33 18.51
C ILE A 323 16.45 -11.12 17.19
N ASP A 324 15.66 -10.61 16.23
CA ASP A 324 15.42 -11.28 14.96
C ASP A 324 15.53 -10.36 13.74
N GLY A 325 15.99 -9.12 13.94
CA GLY A 325 16.08 -8.09 12.91
C GLY A 325 14.75 -7.36 12.64
N VAL A 326 13.72 -7.60 13.45
CA VAL A 326 12.41 -6.95 13.35
C VAL A 326 12.18 -6.04 14.55
N ILE A 327 12.01 -4.75 14.31
CA ILE A 327 11.69 -3.78 15.36
C ILE A 327 10.18 -3.83 15.63
N GLY A 328 9.76 -4.72 16.53
CA GLY A 328 8.34 -4.86 16.89
C GLY A 328 7.84 -3.68 17.71
N ASN A 329 8.63 -3.22 18.69
CA ASN A 329 8.32 -2.04 19.51
C ASN A 329 8.79 -0.75 18.82
N TYR A 330 8.12 -0.40 17.70
CA TYR A 330 8.44 0.78 16.89
C TYR A 330 8.39 2.09 17.69
N ARG A 331 7.44 2.28 18.61
CA ARG A 331 7.36 3.50 19.44
C ARG A 331 8.51 3.59 20.44
N GLY A 332 8.88 2.48 21.06
CA GLY A 332 10.04 2.44 21.95
C GLY A 332 11.35 2.69 21.19
N CYS A 333 11.44 2.28 19.93
CA CYS A 333 12.56 2.60 19.06
C CYS A 333 12.58 4.08 18.69
N ALA A 334 11.47 4.63 18.21
CA ALA A 334 11.36 6.05 17.85
C ALA A 334 11.79 6.98 19.01
N ALA A 335 11.39 6.66 20.24
CA ALA A 335 11.78 7.43 21.42
C ALA A 335 13.29 7.44 21.70
N ARG A 336 14.05 6.45 21.23
CA ARG A 336 15.53 6.41 21.37
C ARG A 336 16.25 7.28 20.34
N PHE A 337 15.59 7.59 19.25
CA PHE A 337 16.14 8.35 18.13
C PHE A 337 15.42 9.69 17.90
N ASP A 338 14.52 10.08 18.79
CA ASP A 338 13.85 11.38 18.72
C ASP A 338 14.87 12.52 18.90
N PRO A 339 15.21 13.27 17.86
CA PRO A 339 16.23 14.33 17.95
C PRO A 339 15.81 15.49 18.84
N LEU A 340 14.54 15.57 19.23
CA LEU A 340 14.06 16.60 20.16
C LEU A 340 14.25 16.19 21.64
N GLN A 341 14.46 14.90 21.91
CA GLN A 341 14.57 14.35 23.27
C GLN A 341 15.92 13.71 23.56
N VAL A 342 16.58 13.15 22.54
CA VAL A 342 17.87 12.45 22.65
C VAL A 342 18.96 13.25 21.96
N ALA A 343 19.90 13.79 22.74
CA ALA A 343 20.93 14.70 22.23
C ALA A 343 21.92 14.04 21.23
N GLN A 344 22.20 12.76 21.35
CA GLN A 344 23.17 12.05 20.51
C GLN A 344 22.74 10.58 20.26
N PRO A 345 21.67 10.34 19.49
CA PRO A 345 21.17 8.99 19.28
C PRO A 345 22.18 8.09 18.54
N TYR A 346 23.10 8.66 17.78
CA TYR A 346 24.13 7.97 16.99
C TYR A 346 25.53 8.07 17.60
N ALA A 347 25.68 8.37 18.91
CA ALA A 347 26.98 8.56 19.55
C ALA A 347 27.96 7.40 19.33
N ALA A 348 27.47 6.15 19.31
CA ALA A 348 28.30 4.95 19.17
C ALA A 348 28.98 4.85 17.77
N ILE A 349 28.41 5.46 16.75
CA ILE A 349 28.92 5.46 15.38
C ILE A 349 29.33 6.84 14.86
N ARG A 350 29.37 7.84 15.76
CA ARG A 350 29.82 9.19 15.41
C ARG A 350 31.32 9.20 15.11
N CYS A 351 31.74 9.86 14.05
CA CYS A 351 33.16 10.03 13.74
C CYS A 351 33.87 10.81 14.85
N GLN A 352 35.15 10.52 15.06
CA GLN A 352 35.97 11.27 15.99
C GLN A 352 35.99 12.75 15.58
N ASP A 353 35.78 13.65 16.54
CA ASP A 353 35.69 15.11 16.34
C ASP A 353 34.58 15.56 15.35
N GLY A 354 33.67 14.66 14.96
CA GLY A 354 32.53 14.96 14.09
C GLY A 354 32.86 15.14 12.60
N ALA A 355 34.15 15.05 12.22
CA ALA A 355 34.57 15.12 10.82
C ALA A 355 34.39 13.78 10.11
N ASP A 356 34.09 13.80 8.80
CA ASP A 356 34.02 12.57 8.01
C ASP A 356 35.41 11.96 7.81
N THR A 357 35.66 10.83 8.45
CA THR A 357 36.95 10.12 8.42
C THR A 357 36.89 8.76 7.69
N GLY A 358 35.76 8.41 7.08
CA GLY A 358 35.59 7.18 6.33
C GLY A 358 34.22 6.51 6.53
N ASN A 359 34.08 5.29 6.02
CA ASN A 359 32.79 4.60 5.98
C ASN A 359 32.35 3.96 7.32
N ASP A 360 33.23 3.89 8.30
CA ASP A 360 33.00 3.20 9.59
C ASP A 360 32.32 4.10 10.63
N CYS A 361 32.12 5.38 10.30
CA CYS A 361 31.47 6.33 11.20
C CYS A 361 30.61 7.35 10.44
N VAL A 362 29.79 8.08 11.17
CA VAL A 362 28.86 9.11 10.66
C VAL A 362 29.28 10.48 11.15
N SER A 363 29.49 11.45 10.24
CA SER A 363 29.90 12.81 10.59
C SER A 363 28.75 13.61 11.20
N ASP A 364 29.06 14.74 11.85
CA ASP A 364 28.05 15.64 12.42
C ASP A 364 27.09 16.21 11.34
N ARG A 365 27.59 16.42 10.12
CA ARG A 365 26.76 16.84 8.99
C ARG A 365 25.79 15.75 8.53
N GLN A 366 26.23 14.52 8.56
CA GLN A 366 25.38 13.36 8.23
C GLN A 366 24.37 13.05 9.34
N ILE A 367 24.76 13.23 10.62
CA ILE A 367 23.83 13.14 11.76
C ILE A 367 22.75 14.22 11.64
N ALA A 368 23.09 15.45 11.27
CA ALA A 368 22.10 16.49 11.03
C ALA A 368 21.13 16.16 9.88
N THR A 369 21.55 15.36 8.88
CA THR A 369 20.63 14.82 7.85
C THR A 369 19.67 13.79 8.45
N LEU A 370 20.13 12.92 9.33
CA LEU A 370 19.27 11.96 10.05
C LEU A 370 18.29 12.67 10.99
N ASP A 371 18.77 13.69 11.72
CA ASP A 371 17.89 14.52 12.55
C ASP A 371 16.80 15.20 11.71
N GLN A 372 17.16 15.78 10.55
CA GLN A 372 16.17 16.36 9.63
C GLN A 372 15.17 15.32 9.11
N MET A 373 15.60 14.08 8.91
CA MET A 373 14.74 13.00 8.44
C MET A 373 13.71 12.59 9.49
N HIS A 374 14.11 12.51 10.76
CA HIS A 374 13.27 12.02 11.86
C HIS A 374 12.54 13.15 12.61
N ALA A 375 13.03 14.40 12.54
CA ALA A 375 12.37 15.52 13.18
C ALA A 375 11.12 15.98 12.43
N PRO A 376 10.10 16.51 13.14
CA PRO A 376 8.97 17.15 12.48
C PRO A 376 9.38 18.36 11.64
N THR A 377 8.88 18.44 10.39
CA THR A 377 8.97 19.65 9.58
C THR A 377 7.77 20.55 9.86
N ARG A 378 8.00 21.70 10.49
CA ARG A 378 6.96 22.66 10.85
C ARG A 378 6.79 23.71 9.76
N PHE A 379 5.54 24.00 9.41
CA PHE A 379 5.22 24.96 8.34
C PHE A 379 5.17 26.41 8.86
N GLY A 380 4.83 26.62 10.13
CA GLY A 380 4.56 27.95 10.70
C GLY A 380 3.18 28.51 10.33
N PHE A 381 2.34 27.70 9.69
CA PHE A 381 0.95 27.97 9.33
C PHE A 381 0.21 26.64 9.20
N ASP A 382 -1.12 26.69 9.20
CA ASP A 382 -1.93 25.50 9.01
C ASP A 382 -2.12 25.17 7.53
N LEU A 383 -1.91 23.91 7.18
CA LEU A 383 -2.38 23.28 5.96
C LEU A 383 -3.90 23.04 6.07
N ALA A 384 -4.52 22.54 5.01
CA ALA A 384 -5.90 22.10 5.10
C ALA A 384 -6.10 21.14 6.27
N ASN A 385 -7.30 21.20 6.87
CA ASN A 385 -7.70 20.35 8.00
C ASN A 385 -6.87 20.56 9.29
N GLY A 386 -6.18 21.70 9.43
CA GLY A 386 -5.47 22.10 10.64
C GLY A 386 -4.13 21.38 10.89
N TRP A 387 -3.55 20.77 9.86
CA TRP A 387 -2.20 20.20 9.97
C TRP A 387 -1.15 21.30 9.80
N SER A 388 -0.21 21.40 10.76
CA SER A 388 0.84 22.45 10.76
C SER A 388 2.26 21.90 10.65
N GLU A 389 2.39 20.57 10.56
CA GLU A 389 3.70 19.91 10.46
C GLU A 389 3.59 18.53 9.80
N PHE A 390 4.69 18.08 9.20
CA PHE A 390 4.95 16.67 8.88
C PHE A 390 5.69 16.03 10.05
N PRO A 391 5.29 14.86 10.56
CA PRO A 391 5.81 14.33 11.84
C PRO A 391 7.23 13.72 11.78
N GLY A 392 7.95 13.82 10.66
CA GLY A 392 9.22 13.11 10.46
C GLY A 392 9.01 11.64 10.14
N TYR A 393 10.06 10.97 9.67
CA TYR A 393 10.00 9.55 9.33
C TYR A 393 10.27 8.64 10.52
N GLU A 394 9.67 7.44 10.48
CA GLU A 394 9.96 6.35 11.41
C GLU A 394 11.42 5.89 11.28
N VAL A 395 11.97 5.38 12.38
CA VAL A 395 13.34 4.83 12.48
C VAL A 395 13.33 3.35 12.08
N GLY A 396 14.44 2.85 11.53
CA GLY A 396 14.65 1.43 11.31
C GLY A 396 14.75 0.97 9.86
N ARG A 397 14.79 1.92 8.90
CA ARG A 397 14.94 1.63 7.46
C ARG A 397 16.06 2.41 6.77
N GLU A 398 16.94 3.00 7.53
CA GLU A 398 18.00 3.87 7.01
C GLU A 398 18.91 3.13 6.02
N SER A 399 19.10 1.80 6.22
CA SER A 399 19.92 0.95 5.33
C SER A 399 19.21 0.46 4.07
N ALA A 400 17.89 0.62 3.96
CA ALA A 400 17.13 -0.04 2.89
C ALA A 400 16.87 0.80 1.65
N GLY A 401 17.44 1.97 1.57
CA GLY A 401 17.22 2.91 0.45
C GLY A 401 15.84 3.56 0.46
N GLY A 402 15.60 4.51 -0.43
CA GLY A 402 14.31 5.19 -0.57
C GLY A 402 14.08 6.35 0.39
N TRP A 403 14.63 6.33 1.59
CA TRP A 403 14.58 7.42 2.57
C TRP A 403 15.71 8.42 2.33
N LEU A 404 16.92 7.90 2.22
CA LEU A 404 18.12 8.65 1.90
C LEU A 404 18.42 8.54 0.40
N ASN A 405 18.98 9.58 -0.17
CA ASN A 405 19.38 9.56 -1.57
C ASN A 405 20.57 8.61 -1.75
N THR A 406 20.37 7.49 -2.43
CA THR A 406 21.39 6.47 -2.70
C THR A 406 22.22 6.76 -3.95
N ASN A 407 21.86 7.76 -4.75
CA ASN A 407 22.61 8.16 -5.92
C ASN A 407 23.99 8.73 -5.53
N PRO A 408 24.95 8.75 -6.47
CA PRO A 408 26.22 9.45 -6.24
C PRO A 408 25.99 10.85 -5.70
N GLN A 409 26.85 11.30 -4.76
CA GLN A 409 26.74 12.56 -4.08
C GLN A 409 26.28 13.68 -5.04
N PRO A 410 25.12 14.29 -4.82
CA PRO A 410 24.64 15.36 -5.68
C PRO A 410 25.61 16.55 -5.54
N SER A 411 26.12 17.07 -6.64
CA SER A 411 26.81 18.34 -6.58
C SER A 411 25.80 19.43 -6.24
N GLN A 412 26.21 20.47 -5.52
CA GLN A 412 25.32 21.61 -5.23
C GLN A 412 24.77 22.31 -6.49
N ALA A 413 25.38 22.05 -7.64
CA ALA A 413 24.95 22.58 -8.93
C ALA A 413 23.88 21.72 -9.64
N THR A 414 23.67 20.47 -9.22
CA THR A 414 22.65 19.58 -9.79
C THR A 414 21.44 19.50 -8.88
N GLN A 415 20.24 19.59 -9.48
CA GLN A 415 19.02 19.37 -8.74
C GLN A 415 18.99 17.95 -8.20
N PRO A 416 18.62 17.74 -6.92
CA PRO A 416 18.41 16.42 -6.40
C PRO A 416 17.28 15.74 -7.20
N ALA A 417 17.52 14.51 -7.66
CA ALA A 417 16.50 13.72 -8.34
C ALA A 417 15.50 13.20 -7.30
N LEU A 418 14.41 13.95 -7.07
CA LEU A 418 13.37 13.60 -6.09
C LEU A 418 12.27 12.73 -6.67
N GLY A 419 12.33 12.32 -7.93
CA GLY A 419 11.29 11.49 -8.54
C GLY A 419 9.90 12.15 -8.43
N GLN A 420 8.92 11.37 -7.99
CA GLN A 420 7.53 11.82 -7.88
C GLN A 420 7.32 13.02 -6.94
N PRO A 421 7.93 13.10 -5.73
CA PRO A 421 7.81 14.29 -4.89
C PRO A 421 8.31 15.57 -5.57
N GLY A 422 9.44 15.51 -6.28
CA GLY A 422 9.97 16.68 -7.01
C GLY A 422 9.08 17.10 -8.17
N ALA A 423 8.55 16.15 -8.93
CA ALA A 423 7.57 16.41 -9.99
C ALA A 423 6.30 17.05 -9.42
N THR A 424 5.76 16.51 -8.32
CA THR A 424 4.58 17.08 -7.65
C THR A 424 4.85 18.49 -7.15
N LEU A 425 6.03 18.76 -6.58
CA LEU A 425 6.37 20.11 -6.13
C LEU A 425 6.39 21.10 -7.31
N SER A 426 7.16 20.78 -8.37
CA SER A 426 7.36 21.71 -9.48
C SER A 426 6.07 21.94 -10.28
N TYR A 427 5.39 20.89 -10.69
CA TYR A 427 4.21 20.97 -11.57
C TYR A 427 2.91 21.20 -10.79
N GLY A 428 2.70 20.49 -9.68
CA GLY A 428 1.44 20.53 -8.94
C GLY A 428 1.34 21.69 -7.96
N ILE A 429 2.38 21.92 -7.15
CA ILE A 429 2.36 22.94 -6.07
C ILE A 429 2.84 24.28 -6.58
N ILE A 430 4.07 24.37 -7.10
CA ILE A 430 4.69 25.64 -7.53
C ILE A 430 4.13 26.10 -8.89
N LYS A 431 3.72 25.16 -9.74
CA LYS A 431 3.25 25.41 -11.11
C LYS A 431 4.35 26.01 -12.02
N ASP A 432 5.61 25.65 -11.76
CA ASP A 432 6.78 26.04 -12.57
C ASP A 432 7.65 24.81 -12.88
N PRO A 433 7.59 24.27 -14.11
CA PRO A 433 8.40 23.13 -14.53
C PRO A 433 9.91 23.34 -14.47
N ALA A 434 10.35 24.61 -14.55
CA ALA A 434 11.76 25.00 -14.54
C ALA A 434 12.28 25.28 -13.12
N PHE A 435 11.43 25.13 -12.10
CA PHE A 435 11.79 25.44 -10.73
C PHE A 435 12.96 24.61 -10.22
N ASN A 436 14.00 25.28 -9.70
CA ASN A 436 15.12 24.61 -9.06
C ASN A 436 14.79 24.28 -7.59
N LEU A 437 14.67 23.00 -7.28
CA LEU A 437 14.25 22.49 -5.96
C LEU A 437 15.16 22.93 -4.81
N VAL A 438 16.45 23.24 -5.05
CA VAL A 438 17.37 23.73 -4.01
C VAL A 438 17.01 25.15 -3.54
N ASN A 439 16.21 25.89 -4.31
CA ASN A 439 15.73 27.23 -3.96
C ASN A 439 14.38 27.20 -3.23
N PHE A 440 13.89 26.01 -2.88
CA PHE A 440 12.58 25.88 -2.23
C PHE A 440 12.58 26.49 -0.82
N SER A 441 11.54 27.26 -0.54
CA SER A 441 11.28 27.84 0.78
C SER A 441 9.80 27.71 1.12
N ILE A 442 9.50 27.12 2.27
CA ILE A 442 8.12 26.98 2.78
C ILE A 442 7.43 28.35 2.83
N ALA A 443 8.12 29.38 3.35
CA ALA A 443 7.54 30.70 3.52
C ALA A 443 7.21 31.40 2.18
N ALA A 444 8.08 31.21 1.16
CA ALA A 444 7.87 31.81 -0.15
C ALA A 444 6.68 31.21 -0.93
N TYR A 445 6.35 29.95 -0.66
CA TYR A 445 5.28 29.21 -1.37
C TYR A 445 4.09 28.87 -0.48
N LYS A 446 3.93 29.56 0.66
CA LYS A 446 2.89 29.32 1.64
C LYS A 446 1.50 29.11 1.02
N ASP A 447 1.04 30.07 0.22
CA ASP A 447 -0.32 30.04 -0.32
C ASP A 447 -0.53 28.87 -1.31
N ARG A 448 0.49 28.54 -2.11
CA ARG A 448 0.49 27.39 -3.01
C ARG A 448 0.47 26.05 -2.26
N ILE A 449 1.19 25.97 -1.15
CA ILE A 449 1.21 24.79 -0.28
C ILE A 449 -0.17 24.59 0.37
N ILE A 450 -0.81 25.65 0.86
CA ILE A 450 -2.16 25.60 1.44
C ILE A 450 -3.18 25.18 0.38
N GLU A 451 -3.15 25.79 -0.81
CA GLU A 451 -4.04 25.44 -1.93
C GLU A 451 -3.90 23.96 -2.31
N ALA A 452 -2.67 23.47 -2.47
CA ALA A 452 -2.42 22.07 -2.80
C ALA A 452 -2.95 21.14 -1.71
N SER A 453 -2.71 21.44 -0.42
CA SER A 453 -3.18 20.60 0.67
C SER A 453 -4.70 20.49 0.73
N ALA A 454 -5.42 21.55 0.35
CA ALA A 454 -6.89 21.53 0.28
C ALA A 454 -7.43 20.61 -0.83
N ILE A 455 -6.61 20.34 -1.87
CA ILE A 455 -7.00 19.51 -3.02
C ILE A 455 -6.59 18.04 -2.81
N ILE A 456 -5.37 17.78 -2.31
CA ILE A 456 -4.80 16.43 -2.36
C ILE A 456 -4.59 15.75 -1.00
N ASP A 457 -4.66 16.49 0.13
CA ASP A 457 -4.42 15.89 1.44
C ASP A 457 -5.69 15.26 2.02
N SER A 458 -5.62 13.98 2.34
CA SER A 458 -6.70 13.20 2.95
C SER A 458 -6.56 13.19 4.49
N THR A 459 -6.47 14.38 5.07
CA THR A 459 -6.20 14.60 6.50
C THR A 459 -7.41 15.08 7.31
N ASN A 460 -8.59 15.14 6.69
CA ASN A 460 -9.81 15.55 7.39
C ASN A 460 -10.25 14.47 8.37
N THR A 461 -10.31 14.80 9.66
CA THR A 461 -10.79 13.90 10.71
C THR A 461 -12.29 13.94 10.90
N ASP A 462 -13.02 14.76 10.14
CA ASP A 462 -14.49 14.76 10.23
C ASP A 462 -15.10 13.62 9.41
N LEU A 463 -15.22 12.47 10.04
CA LEU A 463 -15.91 11.30 9.52
C LEU A 463 -17.34 11.17 10.03
N SER A 464 -17.95 12.24 10.58
CA SER A 464 -19.29 12.19 11.18
C SER A 464 -20.34 11.61 10.24
N ARG A 465 -20.31 12.01 8.96
CA ARG A 465 -21.26 11.53 7.95
C ARG A 465 -21.02 10.07 7.57
N PHE A 466 -19.74 9.66 7.45
CA PHE A 466 -19.36 8.28 7.19
C PHE A 466 -19.80 7.35 8.36
N PHE A 467 -19.59 7.78 9.59
CA PHE A 467 -20.03 7.04 10.78
C PHE A 467 -21.56 6.96 10.87
N ALA A 468 -22.24 8.07 10.64
CA ALA A 468 -23.71 8.13 10.75
C ALA A 468 -24.42 7.16 9.79
N ARG A 469 -23.83 6.87 8.61
CA ARG A 469 -24.39 5.88 7.68
C ARG A 469 -23.96 4.43 7.98
N GLY A 470 -23.13 4.21 9.00
CA GLY A 470 -22.64 2.90 9.36
C GLY A 470 -21.37 2.47 8.60
N GLY A 471 -20.67 3.39 7.95
CA GLY A 471 -19.44 3.11 7.20
C GLY A 471 -18.37 2.44 8.07
N ARG A 472 -17.56 1.55 7.47
CA ARG A 472 -16.49 0.80 8.12
C ARG A 472 -15.17 1.05 7.43
N LEU A 473 -14.12 1.37 8.19
CA LEU A 473 -12.79 1.70 7.69
C LEU A 473 -11.73 0.81 8.33
N ILE A 474 -11.01 0.06 7.50
CA ILE A 474 -9.82 -0.69 7.93
C ILE A 474 -8.58 0.00 7.38
N ILE A 475 -7.63 0.32 8.26
CA ILE A 475 -6.35 0.91 7.92
C ILE A 475 -5.25 -0.07 8.30
N LYS A 476 -4.33 -0.35 7.38
CA LYS A 476 -3.10 -1.10 7.63
C LYS A 476 -1.91 -0.24 7.24
N ALA A 477 -1.07 0.13 8.21
CA ALA A 477 0.19 0.83 7.95
C ALA A 477 1.37 -0.12 8.12
N GLN A 478 2.45 0.18 7.40
CA GLN A 478 3.70 -0.57 7.41
C GLN A 478 4.71 0.19 8.26
N GLY A 479 5.33 -0.48 9.25
CA GLY A 479 6.20 0.17 10.23
C GLY A 479 7.50 0.72 9.64
N SER A 480 7.94 0.23 8.49
CA SER A 480 9.15 0.67 7.81
C SER A 480 8.86 1.29 6.44
N ASP A 481 7.70 1.92 6.28
CA ASP A 481 7.27 2.53 5.03
C ASP A 481 7.94 3.88 4.79
N TYR A 482 8.82 3.93 3.80
CA TYR A 482 9.56 5.14 3.38
C TYR A 482 8.74 6.09 2.49
N SER A 483 7.60 5.65 1.98
CA SER A 483 6.75 6.45 1.09
C SER A 483 5.56 7.05 1.82
N SER A 484 4.83 6.26 2.61
CA SER A 484 3.57 6.68 3.22
C SER A 484 3.68 7.05 4.70
N ASN A 485 4.85 7.03 5.26
CA ASN A 485 5.17 7.39 6.64
C ASN A 485 4.10 7.01 7.70
N PRO A 486 4.29 5.93 8.47
CA PRO A 486 3.30 5.47 9.44
C PRO A 486 2.95 6.52 10.52
N HIS A 487 3.87 7.45 10.85
CA HIS A 487 3.61 8.52 11.81
C HIS A 487 2.46 9.45 11.39
N THR A 488 2.25 9.65 10.07
CA THR A 488 1.11 10.45 9.59
C THR A 488 -0.21 9.75 9.91
N MET A 489 -0.26 8.41 9.78
CA MET A 489 -1.44 7.63 10.14
C MET A 489 -1.67 7.54 11.64
N MET A 490 -0.60 7.36 12.43
CA MET A 490 -0.70 7.38 13.90
C MET A 490 -1.30 8.70 14.37
N ARG A 491 -0.76 9.84 13.89
CA ARG A 491 -1.27 11.17 14.21
C ARG A 491 -2.73 11.35 13.80
N TYR A 492 -3.09 10.94 12.58
CA TYR A 492 -4.47 11.02 12.10
C TYR A 492 -5.42 10.22 13.00
N PHE A 493 -5.06 8.99 13.35
CA PHE A 493 -5.87 8.14 14.21
C PHE A 493 -6.01 8.72 15.62
N ASP A 494 -4.93 9.23 16.20
CA ASP A 494 -4.98 9.89 17.51
C ASP A 494 -5.89 11.12 17.49
N GLN A 495 -5.89 11.88 16.39
CA GLN A 495 -6.83 13.00 16.18
C GLN A 495 -8.28 12.55 16.01
N LEU A 496 -8.54 11.41 15.34
CA LEU A 496 -9.88 10.80 15.29
C LEU A 496 -10.37 10.44 16.70
N VAL A 497 -9.53 9.78 17.49
CA VAL A 497 -9.86 9.42 18.87
C VAL A 497 -10.09 10.66 19.73
N ALA A 498 -9.28 11.71 19.56
CA ALA A 498 -9.49 12.98 20.27
C ALA A 498 -10.81 13.66 19.89
N ARG A 499 -11.24 13.53 18.63
CA ARG A 499 -12.46 14.15 18.13
C ARG A 499 -13.73 13.40 18.52
N PHE A 500 -13.75 12.09 18.38
CA PHE A 500 -14.98 11.27 18.51
C PHE A 500 -15.01 10.43 19.80
N GLY A 501 -13.89 10.30 20.50
CA GLY A 501 -13.71 9.31 21.57
C GLY A 501 -13.39 7.92 21.03
N LYS A 502 -12.67 7.15 21.84
CA LYS A 502 -12.19 5.81 21.45
C LYS A 502 -13.33 4.86 21.10
N GLU A 503 -14.39 4.86 21.87
CA GLU A 503 -15.55 3.96 21.67
C GLU A 503 -16.22 4.16 20.32
N ALA A 504 -16.51 5.41 19.92
CA ALA A 504 -17.11 5.73 18.64
C ALA A 504 -16.16 5.38 17.47
N VAL A 505 -14.86 5.67 17.62
CA VAL A 505 -13.86 5.28 16.61
C VAL A 505 -13.79 3.76 16.49
N ASP A 506 -13.81 3.02 17.59
CA ASP A 506 -13.75 1.56 17.60
C ASP A 506 -14.94 0.89 16.90
N GLN A 507 -16.10 1.53 16.91
CA GLN A 507 -17.28 1.03 16.18
C GLN A 507 -17.12 1.12 14.66
N HIS A 508 -16.26 2.01 14.14
CA HIS A 508 -16.19 2.34 12.72
C HIS A 508 -14.81 2.15 12.10
N VAL A 509 -13.75 2.19 12.89
CA VAL A 509 -12.37 2.18 12.39
C VAL A 509 -11.53 1.11 13.09
N ARG A 510 -10.78 0.36 12.28
CA ARG A 510 -9.69 -0.50 12.76
C ARG A 510 -8.39 -0.02 12.15
N PHE A 511 -7.41 0.28 13.00
CA PHE A 511 -6.07 0.66 12.56
C PHE A 511 -5.04 -0.35 13.07
N TYR A 512 -4.33 -0.98 12.13
CA TYR A 512 -3.30 -1.97 12.38
C TYR A 512 -1.93 -1.51 11.93
N MET A 513 -0.93 -1.87 12.72
CA MET A 513 0.48 -1.68 12.37
C MET A 513 1.13 -3.02 12.08
N LEU A 514 1.80 -3.13 10.93
CA LEU A 514 2.67 -4.25 10.59
C LEU A 514 4.12 -3.81 10.79
N PRO A 515 4.79 -4.21 11.90
CA PRO A 515 6.20 -3.87 12.12
C PRO A 515 7.07 -4.36 10.97
N ASN A 516 8.11 -3.60 10.61
CA ASN A 516 9.11 -3.93 9.59
C ASN A 516 8.55 -4.21 8.16
N GLY A 517 7.28 -3.96 7.90
CA GLY A 517 6.75 -3.99 6.53
C GLY A 517 7.25 -2.79 5.73
N ASP A 518 7.63 -3.01 4.47
CA ASP A 518 7.96 -1.93 3.54
C ASP A 518 6.70 -1.40 2.83
N HIS A 519 6.89 -0.39 1.98
CA HIS A 519 5.78 0.25 1.27
C HIS A 519 4.90 -0.70 0.45
N ASN A 520 5.48 -1.75 -0.12
CA ASN A 520 4.76 -2.69 -1.00
C ASN A 520 4.26 -3.94 -0.26
N GLY A 521 4.33 -3.96 1.07
CA GLY A 521 4.03 -5.15 1.86
C GLY A 521 5.13 -6.21 1.79
N GLY A 522 6.24 -5.88 1.14
CA GLY A 522 7.45 -6.70 1.11
C GLY A 522 8.14 -6.69 2.46
N VAL A 523 9.20 -7.45 2.52
CA VAL A 523 10.00 -7.61 3.71
C VAL A 523 11.36 -7.02 3.44
N GLN A 524 11.90 -6.31 4.42
CA GLN A 524 13.34 -6.07 4.47
C GLN A 524 14.11 -7.37 4.47
N SER A 525 15.35 -7.28 4.02
CA SER A 525 16.33 -8.34 4.21
C SER A 525 16.45 -8.66 5.69
N LEU A 526 15.70 -9.67 6.11
CA LEU A 526 15.86 -10.26 7.42
C LEU A 526 17.08 -11.18 7.39
N PRO A 527 17.64 -11.53 8.55
CA PRO A 527 18.64 -12.56 8.62
C PRO A 527 18.21 -13.80 7.84
N ALA A 528 19.15 -14.46 7.18
CA ALA A 528 18.85 -15.59 6.30
C ALA A 528 17.98 -16.64 7.02
N GLY A 529 16.85 -16.97 6.43
CA GLY A 529 15.88 -17.94 6.99
C GLY A 529 14.76 -17.34 7.84
N THR A 530 14.75 -16.02 8.08
CA THR A 530 13.61 -15.37 8.75
C THR A 530 12.53 -15.03 7.74
N ALA A 531 11.35 -15.60 7.90
CA ALA A 531 10.16 -15.26 7.12
C ALA A 531 9.35 -14.19 7.86
N GLN A 532 9.00 -13.10 7.19
CA GLN A 532 8.10 -12.11 7.79
C GLN A 532 6.67 -12.33 7.33
N PRO A 533 5.75 -12.55 8.26
CA PRO A 533 4.32 -12.59 7.98
C PRO A 533 3.81 -11.24 7.49
N GLN A 534 3.04 -11.25 6.39
CA GLN A 534 2.48 -10.02 5.79
C GLN A 534 1.06 -10.19 5.25
N TYR A 535 0.67 -11.42 4.89
CA TYR A 535 -0.62 -11.67 4.25
C TYR A 535 -1.75 -11.75 5.27
N VAL A 536 -2.81 -11.04 4.99
CA VAL A 536 -4.09 -11.05 5.74
C VAL A 536 -5.21 -10.72 4.77
N ASP A 537 -6.36 -11.39 4.90
CA ASP A 537 -7.51 -11.13 4.04
C ASP A 537 -8.34 -9.94 4.56
N LEU A 538 -7.91 -8.73 4.19
CA LEU A 538 -8.63 -7.50 4.54
C LEU A 538 -9.93 -7.34 3.75
N VAL A 539 -10.06 -7.98 2.59
CA VAL A 539 -11.31 -7.99 1.81
C VAL A 539 -12.38 -8.71 2.63
N ARG A 540 -12.09 -9.93 3.06
CA ARG A 540 -13.00 -10.73 3.90
C ARG A 540 -13.30 -10.02 5.23
N MET A 541 -12.27 -9.49 5.91
CA MET A 541 -12.47 -8.77 7.17
C MET A 541 -13.42 -7.58 7.00
N SER A 542 -13.26 -6.80 5.92
CA SER A 542 -14.12 -5.66 5.61
C SER A 542 -15.55 -6.09 5.30
N THR A 543 -15.72 -7.14 4.47
CA THR A 543 -17.05 -7.62 4.08
C THR A 543 -17.79 -8.28 5.24
N ASP A 544 -17.11 -9.07 6.07
CA ASP A 544 -17.70 -9.67 7.28
C ASP A 544 -18.15 -8.58 8.27
N TRP A 545 -17.38 -7.50 8.39
CA TRP A 545 -17.77 -6.39 9.27
C TRP A 545 -18.98 -5.61 8.75
N VAL A 546 -18.98 -5.24 7.47
CA VAL A 546 -20.08 -4.49 6.85
C VAL A 546 -21.38 -5.31 6.78
N GLU A 547 -21.27 -6.57 6.34
CA GLU A 547 -22.45 -7.35 5.96
C GLU A 547 -23.01 -8.23 7.08
N LYS A 548 -22.13 -8.70 8.00
CA LYS A 548 -22.49 -9.62 9.07
C LYS A 548 -22.33 -8.99 10.47
N GLY A 549 -21.78 -7.77 10.56
CA GLY A 549 -21.47 -7.14 11.84
C GLY A 549 -20.35 -7.84 12.61
N ILE A 550 -19.56 -8.72 11.95
CA ILE A 550 -18.43 -9.41 12.58
C ILE A 550 -17.26 -8.43 12.59
N GLU A 551 -16.97 -7.92 13.78
CA GLU A 551 -15.88 -6.96 13.95
C GLU A 551 -14.51 -7.59 13.69
N PRO A 552 -13.61 -6.89 12.96
CA PRO A 552 -12.22 -7.33 12.83
C PRO A 552 -11.56 -7.44 14.22
N PRO A 553 -10.82 -8.54 14.51
CA PRO A 553 -10.19 -8.76 15.81
C PRO A 553 -9.09 -7.73 16.09
N ASP A 554 -8.75 -7.51 17.38
CA ASP A 554 -7.65 -6.62 17.77
C ASP A 554 -6.25 -7.13 17.37
N ALA A 555 -6.16 -8.41 17.05
CA ALA A 555 -4.90 -9.06 16.68
C ALA A 555 -5.12 -10.11 15.56
N PRO A 556 -5.52 -9.70 14.34
CA PRO A 556 -5.61 -10.63 13.23
C PRO A 556 -4.25 -11.26 12.96
N ILE A 557 -4.24 -12.52 12.58
CA ILE A 557 -3.01 -13.23 12.26
C ILE A 557 -2.60 -12.93 10.84
N VAL A 558 -1.38 -12.44 10.68
CA VAL A 558 -0.71 -12.34 9.37
C VAL A 558 0.18 -13.55 9.15
N SER A 559 0.29 -13.98 7.89
CA SER A 559 1.04 -15.16 7.49
C SER A 559 2.14 -14.82 6.49
N ALA A 560 3.28 -15.51 6.60
CA ALA A 560 4.26 -15.64 5.54
C ALA A 560 3.94 -16.92 4.77
N MET A 561 3.53 -16.79 3.51
CA MET A 561 3.06 -17.91 2.70
C MET A 561 3.94 -18.10 1.47
N ALA A 562 4.11 -19.36 1.08
CA ALA A 562 4.70 -19.67 -0.23
C ALA A 562 3.80 -19.13 -1.35
N PRO A 563 4.38 -18.57 -2.44
CA PRO A 563 3.59 -17.99 -3.53
C PRO A 563 2.93 -19.05 -4.44
N LEU A 564 3.30 -20.32 -4.29
CA LEU A 564 2.83 -21.44 -5.09
C LEU A 564 2.11 -22.49 -4.22
N PRO A 565 1.15 -23.23 -4.80
CA PRO A 565 0.50 -24.34 -4.10
C PRO A 565 1.53 -25.35 -3.54
N PRO A 566 1.29 -25.90 -2.35
CA PRO A 566 0.08 -25.79 -1.53
C PRO A 566 -0.01 -24.51 -0.67
N PHE A 567 0.68 -23.42 -1.02
CA PHE A 567 0.69 -22.17 -0.28
C PHE A 567 1.14 -22.33 1.18
N ALA A 568 2.19 -23.11 1.38
CA ALA A 568 2.66 -23.47 2.71
C ALA A 568 2.89 -22.22 3.57
N VAL A 569 2.33 -22.21 4.77
CA VAL A 569 2.55 -21.16 5.77
C VAL A 569 3.87 -21.43 6.46
N ASN A 570 4.82 -20.50 6.32
CA ASN A 570 6.17 -20.62 6.86
C ASN A 570 6.32 -19.95 8.24
N ALA A 571 5.53 -18.90 8.48
CA ALA A 571 5.46 -18.21 9.77
C ALA A 571 4.14 -17.46 9.90
N THR A 572 3.76 -17.18 11.14
CA THR A 572 2.59 -16.38 11.50
C THR A 572 2.97 -15.38 12.60
N ARG A 573 2.29 -14.23 12.65
CA ARG A 573 2.46 -13.22 13.71
C ARG A 573 1.14 -12.48 13.93
N PRO A 574 0.80 -12.02 15.15
CA PRO A 574 -0.35 -11.14 15.32
C PRO A 574 -0.02 -9.76 14.73
N MET A 575 -0.92 -9.20 13.94
CA MET A 575 -0.89 -7.81 13.50
C MET A 575 -1.71 -7.00 14.51
N CYS A 576 -1.01 -6.35 15.43
CA CYS A 576 -1.66 -5.69 16.56
C CYS A 576 -2.39 -4.41 16.13
N ARG A 577 -3.56 -4.20 16.71
CA ARG A 577 -4.27 -2.93 16.61
C ARG A 577 -3.47 -1.83 17.29
N TYR A 578 -3.27 -0.71 16.61
CA TYR A 578 -2.60 0.46 17.16
C TYR A 578 -3.27 0.97 18.46
N PRO A 579 -2.52 1.35 19.52
CA PRO A 579 -1.06 1.52 19.54
C PRO A 579 -0.26 0.28 19.99
N ALA A 580 -0.89 -0.87 20.15
CA ALA A 580 -0.19 -2.08 20.59
C ALA A 580 0.78 -2.63 19.53
N TYR A 581 1.79 -3.36 19.98
CA TYR A 581 2.78 -4.04 19.16
C TYR A 581 2.91 -5.52 19.54
N PRO A 582 3.37 -6.41 18.64
CA PRO A 582 3.57 -7.83 18.94
C PRO A 582 4.83 -8.03 19.78
N ARG A 583 4.67 -8.24 21.08
CA ARG A 583 5.75 -8.58 22.00
C ARG A 583 5.95 -10.09 22.05
N TYR A 584 7.17 -10.56 21.80
CA TYR A 584 7.53 -11.96 21.99
C TYR A 584 7.49 -12.34 23.47
N VAL A 585 6.94 -13.52 23.76
CA VAL A 585 6.81 -14.02 25.15
C VAL A 585 7.62 -15.30 25.33
N ALA A 586 7.37 -16.32 24.53
CA ALA A 586 8.08 -17.60 24.57
C ALA A 586 7.58 -18.51 23.42
N GLY A 587 8.36 -19.53 23.05
CA GLY A 587 7.96 -20.54 22.08
C GLY A 587 8.70 -20.42 20.75
N ASP A 588 8.11 -20.96 19.67
CA ASP A 588 8.66 -20.79 18.32
C ASP A 588 8.34 -19.37 17.78
N ALA A 589 9.38 -18.62 17.47
CA ALA A 589 9.23 -17.25 16.96
C ALA A 589 8.51 -17.17 15.58
N ARG A 590 8.30 -18.28 14.90
CA ARG A 590 7.51 -18.38 13.67
C ARG A 590 6.02 -18.54 13.92
N GLU A 591 5.59 -18.71 15.15
CA GLU A 591 4.19 -18.92 15.50
C GLU A 591 3.57 -17.72 16.21
N ALA A 592 2.38 -17.32 15.77
CA ALA A 592 1.65 -16.19 16.36
C ALA A 592 1.37 -16.39 17.85
N GLY A 593 1.21 -17.63 18.31
CA GLY A 593 1.01 -17.97 19.72
C GLY A 593 2.17 -17.58 20.65
N SER A 594 3.37 -17.36 20.10
CA SER A 594 4.56 -16.93 20.82
C SER A 594 4.58 -15.44 21.16
N TYR A 595 3.59 -14.69 20.69
CA TYR A 595 3.51 -13.23 20.84
C TYR A 595 2.24 -12.81 21.58
N ARG A 596 2.31 -11.61 22.17
CA ARG A 596 1.16 -10.90 22.75
C ARG A 596 1.14 -9.46 22.27
N CYS A 597 -0.02 -8.96 21.85
CA CYS A 597 -0.19 -7.54 21.60
C CYS A 597 -0.11 -6.77 22.92
N THR A 598 0.89 -5.91 23.04
CA THR A 598 1.22 -5.17 24.25
C THR A 598 1.22 -3.67 23.94
N ALA A 599 0.67 -2.85 24.85
CA ALA A 599 0.80 -1.40 24.73
C ALA A 599 2.27 -0.96 24.86
N PRO A 600 2.68 0.14 24.18
CA PRO A 600 4.04 0.65 24.24
C PRO A 600 4.42 1.11 25.64
#